data_e90c29e5f7c40f19b83d883e8fe954b6
#
_entry.id   e90c29e5f7c40f19b83d883e8fe954b6
#
_cell.length_a   1.000
_cell.length_b   1.000
_cell.length_c   1.000
_cell.angle_alpha   90.00
_cell.angle_beta   90.00
_cell.angle_gamma   90.00
#
_symmetry.space_group_name_H-M   'P 1'
#
loop_
_entity.id
_entity.type
_entity.pdbx_description
1 polymer ?
#
loop_
_entity_poly.entity_id
_entity_poly.type
_entity_poly.pdbx_seq_one_letter_code
_entity_poly.pdbx_strand_id
1 'polypeptide(L)'
;MLRIILLATLTLGVTVTGGCATTQDTIFKLQSPDTPLEQVLKLRPELRENIATVELRQFFNNVESPTAGQVKVTETGLKDDSVKAIQTIYHFKLDGRQWELVNTQKAYQCLRGNDKKKFQQEPCP
;
A
#
# COMPACT_ATOMS: atom_id res chain seq x y z
N MET A 1 -0.48 -78.98 -21.25
CA MET A 1 -1.48 -78.08 -20.54
C MET A 1 -0.82 -76.72 -20.29
N LEU A 2 -1.09 -75.79 -21.10
CA LEU A 2 -0.51 -74.44 -21.09
C LEU A 2 -1.48 -73.45 -20.45
N ARG A 3 -1.11 -72.96 -19.29
CA ARG A 3 -1.92 -71.87 -18.64
C ARG A 3 -1.30 -70.50 -18.98
N ILE A 4 -2.02 -69.80 -19.82
CA ILE A 4 -1.69 -68.41 -20.16
C ILE A 4 -2.27 -67.51 -19.07
N ILE A 5 -1.38 -66.83 -18.34
CA ILE A 5 -1.77 -65.78 -17.37
C ILE A 5 -1.69 -64.44 -18.10
N LEU A 6 -2.85 -63.83 -18.34
CA LEU A 6 -2.95 -62.46 -18.82
C LEU A 6 -2.70 -61.49 -17.64
N LEU A 7 -1.60 -60.77 -17.71
CA LEU A 7 -1.34 -59.62 -16.82
C LEU A 7 -1.93 -58.35 -17.46
N ALA A 8 -3.04 -57.89 -16.91
CA ALA A 8 -3.59 -56.57 -17.23
C ALA A 8 -2.82 -55.49 -16.48
N THR A 9 -2.04 -54.68 -17.19
CA THR A 9 -1.41 -53.50 -16.65
C THR A 9 -2.39 -52.33 -16.67
N LEU A 10 -2.83 -51.95 -15.48
CA LEU A 10 -3.67 -50.76 -15.26
C LEU A 10 -2.76 -49.55 -15.18
N THR A 11 -2.70 -48.73 -16.25
CA THR A 11 -2.01 -47.45 -16.24
C THR A 11 -2.91 -46.38 -15.62
N LEU A 12 -2.63 -45.99 -14.38
CA LEU A 12 -3.21 -44.82 -13.76
C LEU A 12 -2.60 -43.57 -14.40
N GLY A 13 -3.36 -42.89 -15.23
CA GLY A 13 -3.04 -41.56 -15.74
C GLY A 13 -3.24 -40.51 -14.65
N VAL A 14 -2.17 -40.01 -14.07
CA VAL A 14 -2.21 -38.82 -13.19
C VAL A 14 -2.22 -37.59 -14.06
N THR A 15 -3.38 -37.00 -14.25
CA THR A 15 -3.51 -35.67 -14.84
C THR A 15 -3.14 -34.61 -13.80
N VAL A 16 -1.89 -34.15 -13.84
CA VAL A 16 -1.45 -32.97 -13.08
C VAL A 16 -2.00 -31.73 -13.77
N THR A 17 -3.15 -31.25 -13.34
CA THR A 17 -3.65 -29.93 -13.73
C THR A 17 -2.83 -28.86 -13.02
N GLY A 18 -2.01 -28.17 -13.81
CA GLY A 18 -1.10 -27.16 -13.31
C GLY A 18 -1.82 -25.96 -12.67
N GLY A 19 -1.69 -25.86 -11.37
CA GLY A 19 -2.06 -24.68 -10.58
C GLY A 19 -0.84 -23.80 -10.27
N CYS A 20 -0.04 -23.40 -11.27
CA CYS A 20 1.20 -22.64 -11.02
C CYS A 20 1.03 -21.11 -10.94
N ALA A 21 -0.15 -20.55 -11.25
CA ALA A 21 -0.33 -19.10 -11.28
C ALA A 21 -0.46 -18.45 -9.88
N THR A 22 -1.08 -19.15 -8.94
CA THR A 22 -1.38 -18.59 -7.61
C THR A 22 -0.17 -18.57 -6.67
N THR A 23 0.78 -19.46 -6.88
CA THR A 23 1.95 -19.62 -5.98
C THR A 23 3.01 -18.54 -6.22
N GLN A 24 3.16 -18.07 -7.46
CA GLN A 24 4.15 -17.04 -7.77
C GLN A 24 3.81 -15.67 -7.20
N ASP A 25 2.54 -15.28 -7.24
CA ASP A 25 2.09 -14.00 -6.68
C ASP A 25 2.24 -13.97 -5.15
N THR A 26 2.02 -15.09 -4.48
CA THR A 26 2.17 -15.17 -3.03
C THR A 26 3.65 -15.16 -2.61
N ILE A 27 4.52 -15.82 -3.35
CA ILE A 27 5.97 -15.84 -3.09
C ILE A 27 6.57 -14.46 -3.37
N PHE A 28 6.13 -13.78 -4.42
CA PHE A 28 6.60 -12.42 -4.74
C PHE A 28 6.22 -11.41 -3.65
N LYS A 29 4.99 -11.47 -3.13
CA LYS A 29 4.54 -10.66 -1.99
C LYS A 29 5.33 -10.91 -0.71
N LEU A 30 5.75 -12.13 -0.46
CA LEU A 30 6.56 -12.47 0.71
C LEU A 30 8.02 -12.01 0.60
N GLN A 31 8.52 -11.78 -0.63
CA GLN A 31 9.91 -11.39 -0.88
C GLN A 31 10.13 -9.90 -1.12
N SER A 32 9.08 -9.15 -1.43
CA SER A 32 9.17 -7.72 -1.67
C SER A 32 8.83 -6.95 -0.40
N PRO A 33 9.72 -6.10 0.09
CA PRO A 33 9.41 -5.22 1.19
C PRO A 33 8.30 -4.24 0.80
N ASP A 34 7.48 -3.88 1.79
CA ASP A 34 6.40 -2.92 1.57
C ASP A 34 6.92 -1.58 1.06
N THR A 35 6.27 -1.05 0.05
CA THR A 35 6.50 0.32 -0.40
C THR A 35 6.04 1.34 0.65
N PRO A 36 6.51 2.59 0.63
CA PRO A 36 6.01 3.64 1.52
C PRO A 36 4.49 3.76 1.50
N LEU A 37 3.87 3.70 0.33
CA LEU A 37 2.42 3.78 0.19
C LEU A 37 1.70 2.60 0.86
N GLU A 38 2.19 1.39 0.68
CA GLU A 38 1.64 0.20 1.34
C GLU A 38 1.73 0.29 2.85
N GLN A 39 2.85 0.79 3.37
CA GLN A 39 3.01 1.01 4.81
C GLN A 39 2.01 2.04 5.35
N VAL A 40 1.80 3.16 4.65
CA VAL A 40 0.79 4.16 5.05
C VAL A 40 -0.61 3.56 5.03
N LEU A 41 -0.96 2.76 4.02
CA LEU A 41 -2.27 2.10 3.95
C LEU A 41 -2.46 1.03 5.02
N LYS A 42 -1.38 0.46 5.57
CA LYS A 42 -1.43 -0.41 6.74
C LYS A 42 -1.59 0.36 8.05
N LEU A 43 -0.93 1.52 8.17
CA LEU A 43 -1.06 2.41 9.33
C LEU A 43 -2.43 3.08 9.40
N ARG A 44 -3.04 3.34 8.24
CA ARG A 44 -4.29 4.07 8.07
C ARG A 44 -5.28 3.25 7.22
N PRO A 45 -5.78 2.09 7.74
CA PRO A 45 -6.69 1.23 6.98
C PRO A 45 -8.00 1.92 6.60
N GLU A 46 -8.44 2.90 7.40
CA GLU A 46 -9.64 3.71 7.14
C GLU A 46 -9.58 4.51 5.84
N LEU A 47 -8.39 4.77 5.30
CA LEU A 47 -8.24 5.45 4.00
C LEU A 47 -8.80 4.64 2.83
N ARG A 48 -8.97 3.34 3.00
CA ARG A 48 -9.57 2.45 1.99
C ARG A 48 -11.09 2.39 2.08
N GLU A 49 -11.62 2.66 3.26
CA GLU A 49 -13.04 2.49 3.57
C GLU A 49 -13.79 3.82 3.60
N ASN A 50 -13.07 4.91 3.74
CA ASN A 50 -13.66 6.19 4.06
C ASN A 50 -14.06 7.01 2.84
N ILE A 51 -15.10 7.49 2.90
CA ILE A 51 -16.12 8.24 2.22
C ILE A 51 -15.71 9.70 1.95
N ALA A 52 -14.75 10.24 2.68
CA ALA A 52 -14.16 11.53 2.38
C ALA A 52 -13.34 11.44 1.10
N THR A 53 -13.19 12.52 0.38
CA THR A 53 -12.28 12.56 -0.75
C THR A 53 -10.84 12.47 -0.23
N VAL A 54 -10.15 11.42 -0.62
CA VAL A 54 -8.77 11.17 -0.23
C VAL A 54 -7.90 11.18 -1.47
N GLU A 55 -6.84 11.97 -1.42
CA GLU A 55 -5.78 12.00 -2.41
C GLU A 55 -4.50 11.43 -1.80
N LEU A 56 -3.94 10.41 -2.44
CA LEU A 56 -2.70 9.75 -2.06
C LEU A 56 -1.65 10.01 -3.13
N ARG A 57 -0.52 10.59 -2.75
CA ARG A 57 0.61 10.80 -3.65
C ARG A 57 1.89 10.26 -3.05
N GLN A 58 2.60 9.44 -3.82
CA GLN A 58 3.92 8.94 -3.47
C GLN A 58 4.98 9.63 -4.32
N PHE A 59 6.05 10.04 -3.69
CA PHE A 59 7.19 10.69 -4.33
C PHE A 59 8.48 10.00 -3.89
N PHE A 60 9.43 9.92 -4.81
CA PHE A 60 10.79 9.47 -4.53
C PHE A 60 11.78 10.55 -4.94
N ASN A 61 12.89 10.65 -4.21
CA ASN A 61 13.95 11.59 -4.52
C ASN A 61 14.71 11.27 -5.81
N ASN A 62 14.68 10.02 -6.25
CA ASN A 62 15.29 9.55 -7.49
C ASN A 62 14.47 8.39 -8.05
N VAL A 63 14.33 8.32 -9.37
CA VAL A 63 13.53 7.29 -10.05
C VAL A 63 14.30 5.98 -10.18
N GLU A 64 15.59 6.04 -10.49
CA GLU A 64 16.41 4.85 -10.74
C GLU A 64 16.95 4.21 -9.46
N SER A 65 17.34 5.03 -8.49
CA SER A 65 17.93 4.58 -7.22
C SER A 65 17.38 5.41 -6.07
N PRO A 66 16.13 5.17 -5.66
CA PRO A 66 15.51 5.94 -4.60
C PRO A 66 16.16 5.60 -3.23
N THR A 67 16.48 6.63 -2.47
CA THR A 67 16.99 6.53 -1.10
C THR A 67 16.06 7.17 -0.08
N ALA A 68 15.17 8.04 -0.53
CA ALA A 68 14.15 8.69 0.28
C ALA A 68 12.82 8.72 -0.47
N GLY A 69 11.75 8.57 0.27
CA GLY A 69 10.38 8.61 -0.24
C GLY A 69 9.47 9.43 0.64
N GLN A 70 8.35 9.81 0.09
CA GLN A 70 7.35 10.62 0.76
C GLN A 70 5.96 10.18 0.31
N VAL A 71 5.06 10.00 1.25
CA VAL A 71 3.65 9.76 0.97
C VAL A 71 2.85 10.91 1.54
N LYS A 72 2.14 11.61 0.67
CA LYS A 72 1.25 12.71 1.03
C LYS A 72 -0.19 12.22 0.96
N VAL A 73 -0.90 12.34 2.08
CA VAL A 73 -2.32 12.04 2.21
C VAL A 73 -3.06 13.35 2.38
N THR A 74 -3.97 13.67 1.49
CA THR A 74 -4.84 14.85 1.61
C THR A 74 -6.28 14.39 1.71
N GLU A 75 -6.92 14.75 2.82
CA GLU A 75 -8.31 14.39 3.14
C GLU A 75 -9.18 15.64 3.07
N THR A 76 -10.27 15.57 2.31
CA THR A 76 -11.27 16.64 2.18
C THR A 76 -12.67 16.09 2.43
N GLY A 77 -13.67 16.97 2.56
CA GLY A 77 -15.04 16.54 2.85
C GLY A 77 -15.20 15.99 4.27
N LEU A 78 -14.45 16.56 5.19
CA LEU A 78 -14.44 16.16 6.60
C LEU A 78 -15.72 16.62 7.32
N LYS A 79 -16.07 15.91 8.39
CA LYS A 79 -17.23 16.27 9.24
C LYS A 79 -17.03 17.53 10.07
N ASP A 80 -15.78 17.97 10.23
CA ASP A 80 -15.44 19.19 10.94
C ASP A 80 -15.68 20.41 10.04
N ASP A 81 -16.58 21.29 10.43
CA ASP A 81 -16.97 22.48 9.69
C ASP A 81 -15.95 23.62 9.73
N SER A 82 -14.91 23.50 10.55
CA SER A 82 -13.79 24.44 10.61
C SER A 82 -12.64 24.08 9.68
N VAL A 83 -12.54 22.81 9.27
CA VAL A 83 -11.43 22.28 8.49
C VAL A 83 -11.86 21.98 7.05
N LYS A 84 -11.19 22.61 6.09
CA LYS A 84 -11.38 22.33 4.67
C LYS A 84 -10.65 21.07 4.23
N ALA A 85 -9.40 20.93 4.64
CA ALA A 85 -8.56 19.78 4.31
C ALA A 85 -7.55 19.50 5.42
N ILE A 86 -7.20 18.23 5.55
CA ILE A 86 -6.06 17.78 6.36
C ILE A 86 -5.05 17.14 5.42
N GLN A 87 -3.79 17.55 5.56
CA GLN A 87 -2.67 16.98 4.83
C GLN A 87 -1.71 16.32 5.80
N THR A 88 -1.45 15.05 5.59
CA THR A 88 -0.46 14.29 6.37
C THR A 88 0.65 13.85 5.42
N ILE A 89 1.89 14.16 5.77
CA ILE A 89 3.07 13.80 5.00
C ILE A 89 3.92 12.83 5.80
N TYR A 90 4.11 11.65 5.26
CA TYR A 90 4.94 10.59 5.81
C TYR A 90 6.26 10.57 5.06
N HIS A 91 7.36 10.74 5.79
CA HIS A 91 8.71 10.73 5.24
C HIS A 91 9.39 9.41 5.51
N PHE A 92 9.92 8.80 4.47
CA PHE A 92 10.61 7.52 4.51
C PHE A 92 12.05 7.64 4.03
N LYS A 93 12.91 6.82 4.59
CA LYS A 93 14.24 6.54 4.06
C LYS A 93 14.34 5.06 3.67
N LEU A 94 15.16 4.76 2.69
CA LEU A 94 15.49 3.39 2.34
C LEU A 94 16.68 2.95 3.18
N ASP A 95 16.51 1.89 3.97
CA ASP A 95 17.57 1.24 4.71
C ASP A 95 17.75 -0.19 4.19
N GLY A 96 18.86 -0.42 3.48
CA GLY A 96 19.04 -1.66 2.75
C GLY A 96 17.98 -1.86 1.69
N ARG A 97 17.06 -2.79 1.92
CA ARG A 97 15.93 -3.09 1.03
C ARG A 97 14.56 -2.71 1.61
N GLN A 98 14.55 -2.09 2.78
CA GLN A 98 13.32 -1.77 3.50
C GLN A 98 13.14 -0.26 3.63
N TRP A 99 11.89 0.17 3.49
CA TRP A 99 11.50 1.54 3.73
C TRP A 99 11.17 1.74 5.21
N GLU A 100 11.83 2.70 5.83
CA GLU A 100 11.59 3.08 7.22
C GLU A 100 10.89 4.43 7.30
N LEU A 101 9.80 4.51 8.07
CA LEU A 101 9.14 5.77 8.40
C LEU A 101 10.04 6.58 9.35
N VAL A 102 10.46 7.76 8.91
CA VAL A 102 11.38 8.63 9.65
C VAL A 102 10.63 9.72 10.40
N ASN A 103 9.63 10.31 9.76
CA ASN A 103 8.90 11.46 10.29
C ASN A 103 7.50 11.55 9.68
N THR A 104 6.59 12.13 10.45
CA THR A 104 5.23 12.43 10.02
C THR A 104 4.91 13.89 10.34
N GLN A 105 4.41 14.62 9.35
CA GLN A 105 3.98 16.01 9.48
C GLN A 105 2.51 16.11 9.15
N LYS A 106 1.77 16.89 9.95
CA LYS A 106 0.35 17.14 9.75
C LYS A 106 0.09 18.63 9.61
N ALA A 107 -0.76 19.00 8.66
CA ALA A 107 -1.13 20.38 8.41
C ALA A 107 -2.62 20.49 8.07
N TYR A 108 -3.19 21.62 8.35
CA TYR A 108 -4.61 21.89 8.22
C TYR A 108 -4.83 23.07 7.29
N GLN A 109 -5.79 22.94 6.39
CA GLN A 109 -6.35 24.07 5.66
C GLN A 109 -7.70 24.42 6.29
N CYS A 110 -7.86 25.66 6.72
CA CYS A 110 -9.01 26.08 7.52
C CYS A 110 -10.07 26.80 6.69
N LEU A 111 -11.32 26.64 7.06
CA LEU A 111 -12.44 27.38 6.49
C LEU A 111 -12.60 28.78 7.12
N ARG A 112 -12.04 28.96 8.33
CA ARG A 112 -12.03 30.22 9.08
C ARG A 112 -10.60 30.64 9.37
N GLY A 113 -10.39 31.93 9.66
CA GLY A 113 -9.09 32.49 10.00
C GLY A 113 -8.53 33.37 8.90
N ASN A 114 -7.28 33.81 9.09
CA ASN A 114 -6.65 34.85 8.26
C ASN A 114 -6.20 34.34 6.89
N ASP A 115 -5.76 33.07 6.80
CA ASP A 115 -5.31 32.48 5.53
C ASP A 115 -6.03 31.15 5.27
N LYS A 116 -7.08 31.21 4.47
CA LYS A 116 -7.90 30.05 4.09
C LYS A 116 -7.33 29.24 2.93
N LYS A 117 -6.25 29.70 2.32
CA LYS A 117 -5.66 29.06 1.13
C LYS A 117 -4.43 28.23 1.45
N LYS A 118 -3.78 28.49 2.57
CA LYS A 118 -2.57 27.80 2.97
C LYS A 118 -2.82 26.72 4.02
N PHE A 119 -1.92 25.74 4.02
CA PHE A 119 -1.85 24.76 5.09
C PHE A 119 -1.03 25.32 6.25
N GLN A 120 -1.50 25.10 7.47
CA GLN A 120 -0.85 25.49 8.72
C GLN A 120 -0.67 24.27 9.63
N GLN A 121 0.29 24.31 10.52
CA GLN A 121 0.56 23.20 11.44
C GLN A 121 -0.40 23.20 12.63
N GLU A 122 -0.85 24.39 13.06
CA GLU A 122 -1.79 24.51 14.15
C GLU A 122 -3.19 24.08 13.70
N PRO A 123 -3.97 23.46 14.60
CA PRO A 123 -5.37 23.14 14.33
C PRO A 123 -6.19 24.40 13.99
N CYS A 124 -7.27 24.20 13.26
CA CYS A 124 -8.16 25.29 12.88
C CYS A 124 -8.94 25.84 14.08
N PRO A 125 -9.15 27.18 14.12
CA PRO A 125 -9.97 27.80 15.17
C PRO A 125 -11.45 27.44 15.07
#